data_09c299268c63a7b01c1d127bd6fcbfb9
#
_entry.id   09c299268c63a7b01c1d127bd6fcbfb9
#
_cell.length_a   1.000
_cell.length_b   1.000
_cell.length_c   1.000
_cell.angle_alpha   90.00
_cell.angle_beta   90.00
_cell.angle_gamma   90.00
#
_symmetry.space_group_name_H-M   'P 1'
#
loop_
_entity.id
_entity.type
_entity.pdbx_description
1 polymer ?
#
loop_
_entity_poly.entity_id
_entity_poly.type
_entity_poly.pdbx_seq_one_letter_code
_entity_poly.pdbx_strand_id
1 'polypeptide(L)'
;MTGSATQGIKTVLHPVSDLEKAKAVYSALLGVAPMADESYYVGFEAGGQHVGLVPGGGPQGLTSPVAYWEVPDIEAKLTEVTAAGATVKDSPRDVGGGRLVATVTDLDGNVLGLLQDS
;
A
#
# COMPACT_ATOMS: atom_id res chain seq x y z
N MET A 1 -16.63 -4.14 21.48
CA MET A 1 -16.71 -4.60 20.09
C MET A 1 -15.88 -3.68 19.21
N THR A 2 -15.16 -4.26 18.40
CA THR A 2 -14.34 -3.52 17.46
C THR A 2 -15.12 -3.30 16.18
N GLY A 3 -14.56 -2.56 15.27
CA GLY A 3 -15.16 -2.35 13.97
C GLY A 3 -15.13 -3.59 13.10
N SER A 4 -15.33 -3.40 11.82
CA SER A 4 -15.38 -4.49 10.87
C SER A 4 -13.99 -5.06 10.62
N ALA A 5 -13.95 -6.32 10.26
CA ALA A 5 -12.69 -6.96 9.89
C ALA A 5 -12.15 -6.37 8.60
N THR A 6 -10.84 -6.50 8.41
CA THR A 6 -10.23 -6.13 7.14
C THR A 6 -10.73 -7.05 6.03
N GLN A 7 -10.70 -6.53 4.81
CA GLN A 7 -11.04 -7.29 3.62
C GLN A 7 -9.80 -7.94 3.00
N GLY A 8 -8.65 -7.83 3.66
CA GLY A 8 -7.40 -8.44 3.24
C GLY A 8 -6.42 -7.46 2.66
N ILE A 9 -5.25 -7.97 2.31
CA ILE A 9 -4.22 -7.16 1.66
C ILE A 9 -4.64 -6.91 0.22
N LYS A 10 -4.71 -5.64 -0.17
CA LYS A 10 -5.11 -5.25 -1.52
C LYS A 10 -3.89 -4.93 -2.37
N THR A 11 -2.92 -4.22 -1.81
CA THR A 11 -1.77 -3.71 -2.54
C THR A 11 -0.52 -3.84 -1.68
N VAL A 12 0.59 -4.23 -2.31
CA VAL A 12 1.90 -4.17 -1.67
C VAL A 12 2.77 -3.24 -2.51
N LEU A 13 3.32 -2.20 -1.89
CA LEU A 13 4.24 -1.28 -2.56
C LEU A 13 5.67 -1.69 -2.24
N HIS A 14 6.51 -1.72 -3.28
CA HIS A 14 7.91 -2.09 -3.15
C HIS A 14 8.77 -0.90 -3.58
N PRO A 15 9.61 -0.35 -2.69
CA PRO A 15 10.57 0.66 -3.12
C PRO A 15 11.66 0.01 -3.96
N VAL A 16 12.00 0.63 -5.08
CA VAL A 16 13.01 0.09 -5.99
C VAL A 16 13.97 1.20 -6.40
N SER A 17 15.21 0.84 -6.71
CA SER A 17 16.21 1.81 -7.13
C SER A 17 16.27 1.95 -8.66
N ASP A 18 16.01 0.86 -9.37
CA ASP A 18 16.04 0.83 -10.84
C ASP A 18 14.72 0.27 -11.33
N LEU A 19 13.84 1.17 -11.75
CA LEU A 19 12.47 0.80 -12.11
C LEU A 19 12.41 -0.16 -13.30
N GLU A 20 13.27 0.05 -14.32
CA GLU A 20 13.25 -0.81 -15.51
C GLU A 20 13.69 -2.24 -15.18
N LYS A 21 14.75 -2.38 -14.39
CA LYS A 21 15.21 -3.71 -13.99
C LYS A 21 14.21 -4.38 -13.06
N ALA A 22 13.63 -3.63 -12.13
CA ALA A 22 12.60 -4.18 -11.24
C ALA A 22 11.37 -4.61 -12.02
N LYS A 23 10.96 -3.81 -13.00
CA LYS A 23 9.81 -4.15 -13.84
C LYS A 23 10.00 -5.51 -14.52
N ALA A 24 11.21 -5.77 -15.04
CA ALA A 24 11.49 -7.04 -15.69
C ALA A 24 11.40 -8.21 -14.72
N VAL A 25 11.96 -8.05 -13.51
CA VAL A 25 11.91 -9.10 -12.49
C VAL A 25 10.48 -9.40 -12.05
N TYR A 26 9.71 -8.35 -11.77
CA TYR A 26 8.34 -8.54 -11.27
C TYR A 26 7.41 -9.05 -12.37
N SER A 27 7.61 -8.63 -13.62
CA SER A 27 6.83 -9.18 -14.74
C SER A 27 7.07 -10.69 -14.88
N ALA A 28 8.32 -11.12 -14.73
CA ALA A 28 8.65 -12.54 -14.80
C ALA A 28 8.06 -13.31 -13.64
N LEU A 29 8.16 -12.77 -12.44
CA LEU A 29 7.63 -13.42 -11.24
C LEU A 29 6.12 -13.58 -11.31
N LEU A 30 5.41 -12.50 -11.66
CA LEU A 30 3.96 -12.48 -11.64
C LEU A 30 3.33 -13.07 -12.89
N GLY A 31 4.09 -13.15 -13.98
CA GLY A 31 3.59 -13.71 -15.23
C GLY A 31 2.62 -12.82 -15.97
N VAL A 32 2.64 -11.51 -15.67
CA VAL A 32 1.75 -10.54 -16.32
C VAL A 32 2.53 -9.30 -16.68
N ALA A 33 2.03 -8.55 -17.65
CA ALA A 33 2.59 -7.25 -18.00
C ALA A 33 2.05 -6.21 -17.02
N PRO A 34 2.76 -5.06 -16.86
CA PRO A 34 2.24 -3.99 -16.00
C PRO A 34 0.92 -3.46 -16.54
N MET A 35 -0.02 -3.18 -15.63
CA MET A 35 -1.25 -2.50 -15.98
C MET A 35 -1.09 -0.98 -15.89
N ALA A 36 -0.10 -0.50 -15.14
CA ALA A 36 0.30 0.90 -15.09
C ALA A 36 1.82 0.93 -15.27
N ASP A 37 2.30 1.78 -16.18
CA ASP A 37 3.73 1.79 -16.53
C ASP A 37 4.15 3.24 -16.76
N GLU A 38 4.45 3.94 -15.66
CA GLU A 38 4.87 5.33 -15.68
C GLU A 38 6.29 5.46 -15.15
N SER A 39 6.90 6.62 -15.36
CA SER A 39 8.26 6.85 -14.87
C SER A 39 8.35 6.92 -13.35
N TYR A 40 7.24 7.17 -12.68
CA TYR A 40 7.18 7.32 -11.23
C TYR A 40 6.47 6.15 -10.54
N TYR A 41 5.92 5.21 -11.30
CA TYR A 41 5.15 4.11 -10.71
C TYR A 41 4.89 3.03 -11.75
N VAL A 42 5.13 1.78 -11.37
CA VAL A 42 4.74 0.63 -12.19
C VAL A 42 3.82 -0.23 -11.34
N GLY A 43 2.65 -0.55 -11.86
CA GLY A 43 1.66 -1.35 -11.14
C GLY A 43 1.31 -2.61 -11.90
N PHE A 44 1.18 -3.69 -11.14
CA PHE A 44 0.74 -4.98 -11.66
C PHE A 44 -0.51 -5.42 -10.94
N GLU A 45 -1.33 -6.22 -11.60
CA GLU A 45 -2.43 -6.92 -10.96
C GLU A 45 -2.31 -8.40 -11.28
N ALA A 46 -2.29 -9.23 -10.25
CA ALA A 46 -2.20 -10.67 -10.40
C ALA A 46 -2.90 -11.34 -9.22
N GLY A 47 -3.74 -12.33 -9.51
CA GLY A 47 -4.45 -13.07 -8.46
C GLY A 47 -5.35 -12.20 -7.59
N GLY A 48 -5.88 -11.12 -8.14
CA GLY A 48 -6.74 -10.20 -7.39
C GLY A 48 -5.99 -9.25 -6.49
N GLN A 49 -4.66 -9.24 -6.58
CA GLN A 49 -3.81 -8.36 -5.75
C GLN A 49 -3.05 -7.40 -6.62
N HIS A 50 -2.74 -6.24 -6.06
CA HIS A 50 -1.95 -5.22 -6.76
C HIS A 50 -0.55 -5.18 -6.18
N VAL A 51 0.44 -5.07 -7.06
CA VAL A 51 1.85 -4.89 -6.68
C VAL A 51 2.33 -3.61 -7.34
N GLY A 52 2.83 -2.67 -6.55
CA GLY A 52 3.32 -1.39 -7.06
C GLY A 52 4.80 -1.24 -6.83
N LEU A 53 5.51 -0.75 -7.85
CA LEU A 53 6.94 -0.46 -7.76
C LEU A 53 7.11 1.06 -7.71
N VAL A 54 7.84 1.55 -6.70
CA VAL A 54 7.98 2.99 -6.45
C VAL A 54 9.44 3.35 -6.45
N PRO A 55 9.92 4.07 -7.48
CA PRO A 55 11.34 4.44 -7.51
C PRO A 55 11.67 5.39 -6.38
N GLY A 56 12.76 5.10 -5.67
CA GLY A 56 13.21 5.92 -4.54
C GLY A 56 12.29 5.92 -3.35
N GLY A 57 11.32 5.00 -3.30
CA GLY A 57 10.37 4.95 -2.18
C GLY A 57 9.18 5.87 -2.30
N GLY A 58 9.10 6.65 -3.38
CA GLY A 58 7.96 7.53 -3.64
C GLY A 58 7.87 8.70 -2.67
N PRO A 59 6.76 9.44 -2.71
CA PRO A 59 6.57 10.62 -1.85
C PRO A 59 6.60 10.31 -0.36
N GLN A 60 6.23 9.08 0.03
CA GLN A 60 6.23 8.67 1.44
C GLN A 60 7.62 8.27 1.94
N GLY A 61 8.59 8.14 1.05
CA GLY A 61 9.94 7.75 1.44
C GLY A 61 10.00 6.32 1.96
N LEU A 62 9.37 5.38 1.27
CA LEU A 62 9.36 3.99 1.69
C LEU A 62 10.78 3.42 1.68
N THR A 63 11.14 2.70 2.73
CA THR A 63 12.46 2.04 2.83
C THR A 63 12.34 0.52 2.78
N SER A 64 11.12 0.00 2.82
CA SER A 64 10.84 -1.44 2.73
C SER A 64 9.45 -1.61 2.15
N PRO A 65 9.11 -2.82 1.68
CA PRO A 65 7.75 -3.07 1.18
C PRO A 65 6.70 -2.80 2.25
N VAL A 66 5.57 -2.25 1.82
CA VAL A 66 4.45 -1.96 2.71
C VAL A 66 3.19 -2.59 2.13
N ALA A 67 2.54 -3.42 2.94
CA ALA A 67 1.25 -4.00 2.60
C ALA A 67 0.15 -3.03 3.00
N TYR A 68 -0.82 -2.85 2.09
CA TYR A 68 -2.00 -2.01 2.35
C TYR A 68 -3.20 -2.92 2.50
N TRP A 69 -3.84 -2.83 3.66
CA TRP A 69 -5.00 -3.65 4.02
C TRP A 69 -6.27 -2.90 3.66
N GLU A 70 -7.13 -3.55 2.89
CA GLU A 70 -8.39 -2.94 2.51
C GLU A 70 -9.37 -2.96 3.68
N VAL A 71 -9.96 -1.80 3.98
CA VAL A 71 -10.91 -1.63 5.08
C VAL A 71 -12.12 -0.87 4.57
N PRO A 72 -13.30 -1.13 5.15
CA PRO A 72 -14.52 -0.44 4.70
C PRO A 72 -14.59 1.03 5.13
N ASP A 73 -13.92 1.41 6.22
CA ASP A 73 -13.95 2.77 6.74
C ASP A 73 -12.58 3.09 7.35
N ILE A 74 -11.77 3.84 6.59
CA ILE A 74 -10.39 4.09 6.98
C ILE A 74 -10.30 4.96 8.24
N GLU A 75 -11.20 5.93 8.42
CA GLU A 75 -11.20 6.78 9.61
C GLU A 75 -11.52 5.98 10.86
N ALA A 76 -12.54 5.12 10.77
CA ALA A 76 -12.91 4.26 11.89
C ALA A 76 -11.79 3.31 12.25
N LYS A 77 -11.13 2.74 11.22
CA LYS A 77 -10.04 1.80 11.45
C LYS A 77 -8.83 2.50 12.08
N LEU A 78 -8.54 3.72 11.66
CA LEU A 78 -7.47 4.51 12.28
C LEU A 78 -7.76 4.75 13.75
N THR A 79 -8.99 5.07 14.09
CA THR A 79 -9.38 5.26 15.49
C THR A 79 -9.14 3.98 16.29
N GLU A 80 -9.51 2.82 15.73
CA GLU A 80 -9.33 1.55 16.42
C GLU A 80 -7.86 1.22 16.65
N VAL A 81 -7.02 1.34 15.59
CA VAL A 81 -5.62 0.92 15.72
C VAL A 81 -4.83 1.89 16.58
N THR A 82 -5.15 3.19 16.56
CA THR A 82 -4.47 4.14 17.45
C THR A 82 -4.86 3.91 18.89
N ALA A 83 -6.12 3.56 19.16
CA ALA A 83 -6.53 3.19 20.50
C ALA A 83 -5.80 1.94 20.99
N ALA A 84 -5.41 1.06 20.07
CA ALA A 84 -4.69 -0.16 20.41
C ALA A 84 -3.18 0.05 20.55
N GLY A 85 -2.66 1.24 20.24
CA GLY A 85 -1.26 1.56 20.44
C GLY A 85 -0.48 1.97 19.18
N ALA A 86 -1.10 1.94 18.01
CA ALA A 86 -0.44 2.36 16.79
C ALA A 86 -0.36 3.89 16.71
N THR A 87 0.59 4.36 15.91
CA THR A 87 0.79 5.80 15.68
C THR A 87 0.56 6.08 14.19
N VAL A 88 -0.20 7.13 13.89
CA VAL A 88 -0.39 7.53 12.49
C VAL A 88 0.91 8.09 11.95
N LYS A 89 1.36 7.51 10.82
CA LYS A 89 2.53 8.00 10.12
C LYS A 89 2.13 8.94 8.99
N ASP A 90 1.19 8.51 8.15
CA ASP A 90 0.64 9.33 7.07
C ASP A 90 -0.88 9.31 7.18
N SER A 91 -1.47 10.52 7.30
CA SER A 91 -2.92 10.68 7.41
C SER A 91 -3.60 10.28 6.10
N PRO A 92 -4.90 9.94 6.13
CA PRO A 92 -5.61 9.54 4.91
C PRO A 92 -5.53 10.61 3.83
N ARG A 93 -5.30 10.16 2.60
CA ARG A 93 -5.28 11.04 1.43
C ARG A 93 -5.84 10.28 0.24
N ASP A 94 -6.41 11.02 -0.68
CA ASP A 94 -6.96 10.48 -1.92
C ASP A 94 -5.82 10.30 -2.93
N VAL A 95 -5.70 9.09 -3.46
CA VAL A 95 -4.65 8.78 -4.45
C VAL A 95 -5.23 8.58 -5.84
N GLY A 96 -6.48 8.99 -6.05
CA GLY A 96 -7.16 8.92 -7.33
C GLY A 96 -8.33 7.95 -7.28
N GLY A 97 -9.40 8.29 -8.01
CA GLY A 97 -10.58 7.45 -8.11
C GLY A 97 -11.33 7.24 -6.81
N GLY A 98 -11.12 8.11 -5.82
CA GLY A 98 -11.77 8.00 -4.53
C GLY A 98 -11.09 7.02 -3.58
N ARG A 99 -9.96 6.44 -3.97
CA ARG A 99 -9.20 5.54 -3.08
C ARG A 99 -8.46 6.36 -2.04
N LEU A 100 -8.66 6.03 -0.78
CA LEU A 100 -7.96 6.66 0.34
C LEU A 100 -6.90 5.71 0.87
N VAL A 101 -5.73 6.24 1.20
CA VAL A 101 -4.66 5.44 1.81
C VAL A 101 -4.10 6.19 3.01
N ALA A 102 -3.63 5.43 3.98
CA ALA A 102 -2.98 5.96 5.18
C ALA A 102 -1.98 4.93 5.66
N THR A 103 -1.01 5.36 6.47
CA THR A 103 -0.07 4.44 7.09
C THR A 103 0.01 4.72 8.58
N VAL A 104 0.22 3.64 9.33
CA VAL A 104 0.48 3.71 10.77
C VAL A 104 1.72 2.90 11.07
N THR A 105 2.30 3.12 12.24
CA THR A 105 3.37 2.26 12.74
C THR A 105 2.87 1.53 13.98
N ASP A 106 3.27 0.26 14.10
CA ASP A 106 2.99 -0.48 15.34
C ASP A 106 4.06 -0.16 16.38
N LEU A 107 4.01 -0.86 17.52
CA LEU A 107 4.92 -0.59 18.63
C LEU A 107 6.37 -0.91 18.31
N ASP A 108 6.61 -1.73 17.29
CA ASP A 108 7.96 -2.10 16.87
C ASP A 108 8.45 -1.29 15.68
N GLY A 109 7.66 -0.31 15.23
CA GLY A 109 8.03 0.54 14.11
C GLY A 109 7.70 -0.05 12.74
N ASN A 110 6.98 -1.16 12.69
CA ASN A 110 6.54 -1.71 11.40
C ASN A 110 5.51 -0.80 10.77
N VAL A 111 5.66 -0.53 9.48
CA VAL A 111 4.72 0.32 8.76
C VAL A 111 3.60 -0.54 8.20
N LEU A 112 2.37 -0.16 8.54
CA LEU A 112 1.16 -0.85 8.09
C LEU A 112 0.35 0.12 7.27
N GLY A 113 -0.09 -0.32 6.08
CA GLY A 113 -0.91 0.50 5.21
C GLY A 113 -2.39 0.18 5.37
N LEU A 114 -3.22 1.20 5.26
CA LEU A 114 -4.67 1.07 5.21
C LEU A 114 -5.16 1.65 3.91
N LEU A 115 -6.18 1.02 3.33
CA LEU A 115 -6.69 1.41 2.04
C LEU A 115 -8.21 1.26 2.06
N GLN A 116 -8.90 2.30 1.59
CA GLN A 116 -10.35 2.26 1.44
C GLN A 116 -10.67 2.61 0.01
N ASP A 117 -11.36 1.72 -0.70
CA ASP A 117 -11.86 2.01 -2.03
C ASP A 117 -13.22 2.69 -1.96
N SER A 118 -13.49 3.53 -2.91
CA SER A 118 -14.77 4.24 -2.98
C SER A 118 -15.91 3.33 -3.42
#